data_ee154014ae74be4672937596497bd506
#
_entry.id   ee154014ae74be4672937596497bd506
#
_cell.length_a   1.000
_cell.length_b   1.000
_cell.length_c   1.000
_cell.angle_alpha   90.00
_cell.angle_beta   90.00
_cell.angle_gamma   90.00
#
_symmetry.space_group_name_H-M   'P 1'
#
loop_
_entity.id
_entity.type
_entity.pdbx_description
1 polymer ?
#
loop_
_entity_poly.entity_id
_entity_poly.type
_entity_poly.pdbx_seq_one_letter_code
_entity_poly.pdbx_strand_id
1 'polypeptide(L)'
;MAYSGRYTVKNPKKYKGDFTNVIYRSSWEKSVFMWCDNNPKVKGWSSEEIVIPYYYDADKRYHRYFPDIKIIFEDKILLVEIKPEKETVPPTGPKRTKKYINEGFTYIKNMNKWEAAESYCKDRNWQFQIWTEKTLQEMGLLTKPVPGKIKKPLKRLPPYSRKKRKK
;
A
#
# COMPACT_ATOMS: atom_id res chain seq x y z
N MET A 1 -3.94 -8.51 6.08
CA MET A 1 -5.40 -8.62 5.91
C MET A 1 -5.92 -7.29 5.39
N ALA A 2 -6.64 -7.31 4.28
CA ALA A 2 -7.25 -6.11 3.74
C ALA A 2 -8.38 -5.64 4.68
N TYR A 3 -8.23 -4.47 5.22
CA TYR A 3 -9.19 -3.80 6.09
C TYR A 3 -9.61 -2.51 5.41
N SER A 4 -10.81 -2.45 4.86
CA SER A 4 -11.29 -1.31 4.10
C SER A 4 -12.48 -0.64 4.76
N GLY A 5 -12.65 0.65 4.52
CA GLY A 5 -13.77 1.40 5.03
C GLY A 5 -13.74 2.85 4.58
N ARG A 6 -14.75 3.59 5.00
CA ARG A 6 -14.83 5.04 4.76
C ARG A 6 -14.15 5.80 5.90
N TYR A 7 -13.28 6.73 5.54
CA TYR A 7 -12.63 7.62 6.49
C TYR A 7 -13.42 8.93 6.62
N THR A 8 -13.74 9.31 7.85
CA THR A 8 -14.37 10.60 8.13
C THR A 8 -13.29 11.65 8.35
N VAL A 9 -13.17 12.59 7.41
CA VAL A 9 -12.19 13.68 7.49
C VAL A 9 -12.56 14.64 8.63
N LYS A 10 -11.64 14.87 9.55
CA LYS A 10 -11.83 15.75 10.70
C LYS A 10 -11.59 17.22 10.35
N ASN A 11 -10.67 17.47 9.42
CA ASN A 11 -10.31 18.82 8.98
C ASN A 11 -10.58 18.99 7.47
N PRO A 12 -11.85 19.19 7.06
CA PRO A 12 -12.22 19.23 5.65
C PRO A 12 -11.48 20.28 4.82
N LYS A 13 -11.07 21.38 5.44
CA LYS A 13 -10.30 22.45 4.78
C LYS A 13 -8.92 22.02 4.33
N LYS A 14 -8.35 20.98 4.95
CA LYS A 14 -7.04 20.39 4.58
C LYS A 14 -7.18 19.40 3.42
N TYR A 15 -8.33 18.76 3.27
CA TYR A 15 -8.53 17.76 2.24
C TYR A 15 -8.75 18.42 0.87
N LYS A 16 -7.97 17.99 -0.13
CA LYS A 16 -7.98 18.57 -1.48
C LYS A 16 -8.71 17.64 -2.45
N GLY A 17 -10.02 17.61 -2.34
CA GLY A 17 -10.90 16.78 -3.15
C GLY A 17 -12.26 16.59 -2.47
N ASP A 18 -12.96 15.51 -2.80
CA ASP A 18 -14.22 15.16 -2.19
C ASP A 18 -14.01 14.49 -0.81
N PHE A 19 -14.02 15.31 0.24
CA PHE A 19 -13.82 14.83 1.61
C PHE A 19 -14.97 13.94 2.12
N THR A 20 -16.09 13.90 1.43
CA THR A 20 -17.23 13.04 1.80
C THR A 20 -17.07 11.59 1.34
N ASN A 21 -16.11 11.32 0.46
CA ASN A 21 -15.90 10.01 -0.14
C ASN A 21 -14.43 9.56 -0.08
N VAL A 22 -13.86 9.56 1.12
CA VAL A 22 -12.49 9.10 1.35
C VAL A 22 -12.51 7.66 1.83
N ILE A 23 -11.88 6.77 1.07
CA ILE A 23 -11.89 5.33 1.33
C ILE A 23 -10.45 4.87 1.61
N TYR A 24 -10.25 4.17 2.73
CA TYR A 24 -9.01 3.43 2.98
C TYR A 24 -9.20 1.97 2.59
N ARG A 25 -8.19 1.39 1.98
CA ARG A 25 -8.19 -0.02 1.54
C ARG A 25 -7.34 -0.91 2.44
N SER A 26 -6.65 -0.31 3.40
CA SER A 26 -5.86 -1.00 4.42
C SER A 26 -5.83 -0.20 5.72
N SER A 27 -5.49 -0.88 6.82
CA SER A 27 -5.27 -0.21 8.10
C SER A 27 -4.08 0.76 8.07
N TRP A 28 -3.09 0.48 7.23
CA TRP A 28 -1.94 1.37 7.04
C TRP A 28 -2.35 2.69 6.38
N GLU A 29 -3.15 2.62 5.33
CA GLU A 29 -3.72 3.83 4.70
C GLU A 29 -4.52 4.65 5.70
N LYS A 30 -5.39 4.00 6.48
CA LYS A 30 -6.16 4.68 7.52
C LYS A 30 -5.28 5.43 8.51
N SER A 31 -4.20 4.80 8.97
CA SER A 31 -3.23 5.42 9.90
C SER A 31 -2.56 6.63 9.28
N VAL A 32 -2.20 6.56 8.01
CA VAL A 32 -1.59 7.69 7.27
C VAL A 32 -2.61 8.81 7.06
N PHE A 33 -3.87 8.50 6.75
CA PHE A 33 -4.94 9.51 6.64
C PHE A 33 -5.13 10.28 7.95
N MET A 34 -5.16 9.57 9.07
CA MET A 34 -5.25 10.18 10.41
C MET A 34 -4.04 11.09 10.68
N TRP A 35 -2.85 10.63 10.33
CA TRP A 35 -1.64 11.41 10.50
C TRP A 35 -1.67 12.69 9.63
N CYS A 36 -2.06 12.60 8.37
CA CYS A 36 -2.19 13.75 7.49
C CYS A 36 -3.24 14.76 8.01
N ASP A 37 -4.37 14.24 8.45
CA ASP A 37 -5.50 15.05 8.90
C ASP A 37 -5.18 15.84 10.18
N ASN A 38 -4.43 15.25 11.09
CA ASN A 38 -4.13 15.80 12.42
C ASN A 38 -2.75 16.49 12.52
N ASN A 39 -1.85 16.32 11.54
CA ASN A 39 -0.50 16.90 11.62
C ASN A 39 -0.50 18.35 11.13
N PRO A 40 -0.13 19.34 11.98
CA PRO A 40 -0.11 20.74 11.59
C PRO A 40 0.92 21.07 10.49
N LYS A 41 1.94 20.24 10.29
CA LYS A 41 2.91 20.39 9.19
C LYS A 41 2.33 20.02 7.83
N VAL A 42 1.28 19.22 7.78
CA VAL A 42 0.54 18.89 6.57
C VAL A 42 -0.43 20.01 6.27
N LYS A 43 -0.21 20.74 5.19
CA LYS A 43 -1.07 21.87 4.76
C LYS A 43 -2.26 21.41 3.94
N GLY A 44 -2.14 20.28 3.27
CA GLY A 44 -3.22 19.66 2.51
C GLY A 44 -2.90 18.20 2.21
N TRP A 45 -3.93 17.43 1.94
CA TRP A 45 -3.78 16.03 1.53
C TRP A 45 -4.98 15.55 0.73
N SER A 46 -4.80 14.51 -0.05
CA SER A 46 -5.88 13.83 -0.76
C SER A 46 -5.55 12.36 -0.97
N SER A 47 -6.57 11.53 -1.12
CA SER A 47 -6.45 10.10 -1.41
C SER A 47 -7.13 9.76 -2.72
N GLU A 48 -6.42 9.08 -3.62
CA GLU A 48 -6.94 8.60 -4.92
C GLU A 48 -7.57 9.70 -5.81
N GLU A 49 -7.24 10.97 -5.60
CA GLU A 49 -7.76 12.10 -6.39
C GLU A 49 -6.92 12.40 -7.64
N ILE A 50 -5.72 11.83 -7.74
CA ILE A 50 -4.81 11.99 -8.88
C ILE A 50 -4.85 10.74 -9.73
N VAL A 51 -4.95 10.94 -11.04
CA VAL A 51 -4.90 9.86 -12.03
C VAL A 51 -3.64 10.02 -12.87
N ILE A 52 -2.81 8.98 -12.91
CA ILE A 52 -1.61 8.93 -13.72
C ILE A 52 -1.77 7.84 -14.78
N PRO A 53 -1.74 8.16 -16.07
CA PRO A 53 -1.69 7.14 -17.10
C PRO A 53 -0.34 6.44 -17.08
N TYR A 54 -0.35 5.11 -17.14
CA TYR A 54 0.87 4.32 -17.25
C TYR A 54 0.73 3.25 -18.32
N TYR A 55 1.83 2.93 -18.95
CA TYR A 55 1.91 1.85 -19.94
C TYR A 55 2.25 0.54 -19.23
N TYR A 56 1.38 -0.46 -19.36
CA TYR A 56 1.63 -1.79 -18.79
C TYR A 56 2.26 -2.70 -19.83
N ASP A 57 3.51 -3.09 -19.62
CA ASP A 57 4.30 -3.86 -20.58
C ASP A 57 3.71 -5.24 -20.88
N ALA A 58 3.04 -5.86 -19.92
CA ALA A 58 2.52 -7.22 -20.09
C ALA A 58 1.34 -7.32 -21.08
N ASP A 59 0.46 -6.31 -21.12
CA ASP A 59 -0.67 -6.28 -22.06
C ASP A 59 -0.52 -5.24 -23.18
N LYS A 60 0.56 -4.44 -23.11
CA LYS A 60 0.89 -3.39 -24.09
C LYS A 60 -0.22 -2.34 -24.26
N ARG A 61 -0.82 -1.95 -23.13
CA ARG A 61 -1.89 -0.95 -23.08
C ARG A 61 -1.63 0.10 -22.02
N TYR A 62 -2.25 1.27 -22.21
CA TYR A 62 -2.32 2.29 -21.17
C TYR A 62 -3.42 1.98 -20.18
N HIS A 63 -3.12 2.18 -18.89
CA HIS A 63 -4.04 2.04 -17.77
C HIS A 63 -4.01 3.29 -16.90
N ARG A 64 -4.96 3.39 -15.99
CA ARG A 64 -5.02 4.48 -15.01
C ARG A 64 -4.47 4.00 -13.68
N TYR A 65 -3.56 4.79 -13.12
CA TYR A 65 -3.00 4.59 -11.80
C TYR A 65 -3.47 5.70 -10.86
N PHE A 66 -3.97 5.31 -9.71
CA PHE A 66 -4.39 6.20 -8.64
C PHE A 66 -3.41 6.01 -7.47
N PRO A 67 -2.41 6.89 -7.31
CA PRO A 67 -1.55 6.86 -6.15
C PRO A 67 -2.34 7.00 -4.85
N ASP A 68 -1.88 6.35 -3.79
CA ASP A 68 -2.66 6.26 -2.56
C ASP A 68 -2.91 7.61 -1.92
N ILE A 69 -1.89 8.45 -1.77
CA ILE A 69 -2.00 9.72 -1.06
C ILE A 69 -1.11 10.80 -1.69
N LYS A 70 -1.65 12.00 -1.81
CA LYS A 70 -0.89 13.23 -2.05
C LYS A 70 -0.81 14.01 -0.75
N ILE A 71 0.39 14.45 -0.37
CA ILE A 71 0.63 15.21 0.86
C ILE A 71 1.31 16.52 0.51
N ILE A 72 0.72 17.63 0.94
CA ILE A 72 1.21 18.99 0.72
C ILE A 72 1.79 19.50 2.02
N PHE A 73 3.11 19.72 2.04
CA PHE A 73 3.81 20.46 3.08
C PHE A 73 4.06 21.91 2.64
N GLU A 74 4.59 22.73 3.51
CA GLU A 74 4.91 24.13 3.17
C GLU A 74 5.95 24.25 2.06
N ASP A 75 6.96 23.38 2.08
CA ASP A 75 8.14 23.43 1.21
C ASP A 75 8.20 22.33 0.13
N LYS A 76 7.31 21.37 0.19
CA LYS A 76 7.28 20.23 -0.75
C LYS A 76 5.92 19.58 -0.89
N ILE A 77 5.76 18.86 -1.99
CA ILE A 77 4.59 18.01 -2.25
C ILE A 77 5.09 16.58 -2.48
N LEU A 78 4.51 15.63 -1.74
CA LEU A 78 4.78 14.21 -1.88
C LEU A 78 3.60 13.52 -2.53
N LEU A 79 3.89 12.60 -3.44
CA LEU A 79 2.97 11.59 -3.91
C LEU A 79 3.43 10.25 -3.34
N VAL A 80 2.57 9.59 -2.57
CA VAL A 80 2.94 8.42 -1.76
C VAL A 80 2.14 7.21 -2.17
N GLU A 81 2.83 6.11 -2.35
CA GLU A 81 2.28 4.76 -2.44
C GLU A 81 2.62 4.00 -1.17
N ILE A 82 1.64 3.35 -0.56
CA ILE A 82 1.82 2.52 0.63
C ILE A 82 1.87 1.06 0.20
N LYS A 83 2.99 0.38 0.47
CA LYS A 83 3.22 -0.97 -0.03
C LYS A 83 4.07 -1.79 0.96
N PRO A 84 3.74 -3.06 1.22
CA PRO A 84 4.65 -3.94 1.95
C PRO A 84 6.01 -4.03 1.24
N GLU A 85 7.10 -4.00 2.00
CA GLU A 85 8.45 -4.05 1.44
C GLU A 85 8.66 -5.27 0.52
N LYS A 86 8.09 -6.41 0.88
CA LYS A 86 8.15 -7.63 0.07
C LYS A 86 7.61 -7.47 -1.35
N GLU A 87 6.72 -6.52 -1.57
CA GLU A 87 6.12 -6.23 -2.89
C GLU A 87 6.91 -5.19 -3.69
N THR A 88 7.94 -4.61 -3.09
CA THR A 88 8.84 -3.65 -3.75
C THR A 88 10.05 -4.31 -4.40
N VAL A 89 10.22 -5.60 -4.21
CA VAL A 89 11.32 -6.41 -4.74
C VAL A 89 10.78 -7.51 -5.66
N PRO A 90 11.62 -8.04 -6.58
CA PRO A 90 11.21 -9.15 -7.43
C PRO A 90 10.73 -10.36 -6.62
N PRO A 91 9.77 -11.16 -7.13
CA PRO A 91 9.29 -12.34 -6.45
C PRO A 91 10.41 -13.38 -6.27
N THR A 92 10.34 -14.13 -5.18
CA THR A 92 11.26 -15.21 -4.85
C THR A 92 10.51 -16.55 -4.82
N GLY A 93 11.25 -17.65 -4.98
CA GLY A 93 10.70 -19.00 -4.91
C GLY A 93 10.75 -19.74 -6.24
N PRO A 94 10.08 -20.91 -6.35
CA PRO A 94 10.14 -21.74 -7.55
C PRO A 94 9.53 -21.03 -8.76
N LYS A 95 10.34 -20.78 -9.79
CA LYS A 95 10.01 -19.93 -10.96
C LYS A 95 8.84 -20.45 -11.81
N ARG A 96 8.48 -21.71 -11.71
CA ARG A 96 7.42 -22.34 -12.53
C ARG A 96 6.07 -22.42 -11.81
N THR A 97 5.97 -21.91 -10.58
CA THR A 97 4.71 -21.95 -9.86
C THR A 97 3.78 -20.84 -10.35
N LYS A 98 2.47 -21.13 -10.33
CA LYS A 98 1.45 -20.11 -10.64
C LYS A 98 1.57 -18.88 -9.74
N LYS A 99 1.91 -19.09 -8.48
CA LYS A 99 2.14 -18.01 -7.51
C LYS A 99 3.28 -17.10 -7.97
N TYR A 100 4.45 -17.68 -8.31
CA TYR A 100 5.59 -16.91 -8.78
C TYR A 100 5.28 -16.10 -10.04
N ILE A 101 4.57 -16.71 -11.01
CA ILE A 101 4.19 -16.04 -12.25
C ILE A 101 3.26 -14.87 -11.97
N ASN A 102 2.25 -15.04 -11.12
CA ASN A 102 1.30 -13.97 -10.76
C ASN A 102 2.00 -12.84 -9.99
N GLU A 103 2.87 -13.15 -9.06
CA GLU A 103 3.67 -12.15 -8.33
C GLU A 103 4.61 -11.40 -9.28
N GLY A 104 5.15 -12.08 -10.30
CA GLY A 104 5.96 -11.46 -11.34
C GLY A 104 5.19 -10.43 -12.17
N PHE A 105 3.97 -10.74 -12.60
CA PHE A 105 3.11 -9.80 -13.30
C PHE A 105 2.74 -8.60 -12.42
N THR A 106 2.42 -8.83 -11.16
CA THR A 106 2.14 -7.76 -10.19
C THR A 106 3.35 -6.86 -10.01
N TYR A 107 4.54 -7.45 -9.90
CA TYR A 107 5.78 -6.69 -9.77
C TYR A 107 6.05 -5.80 -10.99
N ILE A 108 5.91 -6.33 -12.20
CA ILE A 108 6.07 -5.55 -13.45
C ILE A 108 5.06 -4.41 -13.50
N LYS A 109 3.81 -4.68 -13.17
CA LYS A 109 2.76 -3.66 -13.11
C LYS A 109 3.12 -2.53 -12.14
N ASN A 110 3.59 -2.87 -10.95
CA ASN A 110 4.02 -1.90 -9.96
C ASN A 110 5.21 -1.07 -10.45
N MET A 111 6.21 -1.71 -11.08
CA MET A 111 7.34 -0.99 -11.67
C MET A 111 6.90 0.02 -12.73
N ASN A 112 5.99 -0.38 -13.63
CA ASN A 112 5.46 0.53 -14.65
C ASN A 112 4.67 1.69 -14.04
N LYS A 113 3.86 1.44 -13.02
CA LYS A 113 3.13 2.49 -12.27
C LYS A 113 4.07 3.48 -11.62
N TRP A 114 5.09 3.00 -10.93
CA TRP A 114 5.99 3.83 -10.15
C TRP A 114 6.92 4.66 -11.03
N GLU A 115 7.38 4.11 -12.15
CA GLU A 115 8.12 4.85 -13.16
C GLU A 115 7.28 6.01 -13.72
N ALA A 116 6.01 5.76 -14.06
CA ALA A 116 5.10 6.80 -14.50
C ALA A 116 4.83 7.85 -13.41
N ALA A 117 4.70 7.43 -12.15
CA ALA A 117 4.53 8.33 -11.02
C ALA A 117 5.76 9.22 -10.78
N GLU A 118 6.96 8.67 -10.88
CA GLU A 118 8.19 9.46 -10.77
C GLU A 118 8.30 10.52 -11.86
N SER A 119 8.03 10.15 -13.10
CA SER A 119 8.00 11.08 -14.23
C SER A 119 6.95 12.17 -14.04
N TYR A 120 5.75 11.80 -13.62
CA TYR A 120 4.66 12.73 -13.31
C TYR A 120 5.06 13.74 -12.22
N CYS A 121 5.69 13.29 -11.17
CA CYS A 121 6.15 14.12 -10.08
C CYS A 121 7.31 15.04 -10.51
N LYS A 122 8.26 14.51 -11.30
CA LYS A 122 9.38 15.28 -11.81
C LYS A 122 8.92 16.47 -12.65
N ASP A 123 7.93 16.28 -13.52
CA ASP A 123 7.37 17.34 -14.37
C ASP A 123 6.71 18.47 -13.53
N ARG A 124 6.30 18.17 -12.30
CA ARG A 124 5.62 19.11 -11.38
C ARG A 124 6.49 19.61 -10.24
N ASN A 125 7.75 19.19 -10.21
CA ASN A 125 8.65 19.46 -9.08
C ASN A 125 8.11 18.89 -7.74
N TRP A 126 7.45 17.74 -7.81
CA TRP A 126 7.01 16.95 -6.67
C TRP A 126 7.95 15.78 -6.44
N GLN A 127 7.80 15.09 -5.31
CA GLN A 127 8.54 13.87 -4.98
C GLN A 127 7.59 12.68 -4.91
N PHE A 128 7.97 11.57 -5.55
CA PHE A 128 7.31 10.29 -5.40
C PHE A 128 8.02 9.44 -4.36
N GLN A 129 7.29 8.84 -3.44
CA GLN A 129 7.84 7.97 -2.40
C GLN A 129 6.98 6.73 -2.23
N ILE A 130 7.63 5.61 -1.96
CA ILE A 130 6.98 4.37 -1.54
C ILE A 130 7.21 4.23 -0.03
N TRP A 131 6.11 4.18 0.72
CA TRP A 131 6.15 3.99 2.16
C TRP A 131 5.86 2.54 2.50
N THR A 132 6.83 1.88 3.09
CA THR A 132 6.74 0.50 3.54
C THR A 132 6.44 0.45 5.04
N GLU A 133 6.26 -0.75 5.58
CA GLU A 133 6.13 -0.95 7.03
C GLU A 133 7.27 -0.31 7.81
N LYS A 134 8.48 -0.30 7.27
CA LYS A 134 9.64 0.34 7.91
C LYS A 134 9.45 1.85 8.04
N THR A 135 9.02 2.50 6.96
CA THR A 135 8.72 3.94 6.97
C THR A 135 7.64 4.26 8.01
N LEU A 136 6.55 3.48 8.01
CA LEU A 136 5.44 3.70 8.94
C LEU A 136 5.85 3.44 10.40
N GLN A 137 6.73 2.48 10.64
CA GLN A 137 7.29 2.22 11.97
C GLN A 137 8.18 3.38 12.46
N GLU A 138 9.00 3.94 11.58
CA GLU A 138 9.83 5.12 11.89
C GLU A 138 8.99 6.35 12.18
N MET A 139 7.84 6.50 11.50
CA MET A 139 6.87 7.57 11.75
C MET A 139 6.04 7.35 13.02
N GLY A 140 6.14 6.18 13.66
CA GLY A 140 5.31 5.81 14.82
C GLY A 140 3.88 5.39 14.48
N LEU A 141 3.58 5.12 13.21
CA LEU A 141 2.24 4.72 12.76
C LEU A 141 2.02 3.21 12.81
N LEU A 142 3.07 2.43 12.89
CA LEU A 142 3.05 0.99 13.12
C LEU A 142 3.96 0.62 14.29
N THR A 143 3.54 -0.39 15.06
CA THR A 143 4.38 -0.96 16.12
C THR A 143 5.52 -1.77 15.49
N LYS A 144 6.75 -1.57 16.00
CA LYS A 144 7.88 -2.42 15.63
C LYS A 144 7.66 -3.83 16.14
N PRO A 145 8.08 -4.88 15.38
CA PRO A 145 8.07 -6.24 15.89
C PRO A 145 8.88 -6.31 17.18
N VAL A 146 8.31 -6.89 18.23
CA VAL A 146 9.05 -7.10 19.49
C VAL A 146 10.04 -8.24 19.24
N PRO A 147 11.35 -8.03 19.41
CA PRO A 147 12.33 -9.11 19.29
C PRO A 147 12.00 -10.19 20.32
N GLY A 148 11.79 -11.43 19.88
CA GLY A 148 11.65 -12.57 20.78
C GLY A 148 10.25 -13.19 20.93
N LYS A 149 9.20 -12.67 20.33
CA LYS A 149 7.95 -13.43 20.20
C LYS A 149 8.06 -14.41 19.01
N ILE A 150 8.73 -15.54 19.24
CA ILE A 150 8.63 -16.69 18.36
C ILE A 150 7.16 -17.09 18.31
N LYS A 151 6.53 -16.97 17.14
CA LYS A 151 5.21 -17.57 16.91
C LYS A 151 5.36 -19.06 17.21
N LYS A 152 4.74 -19.54 18.31
CA LYS A 152 4.67 -20.97 18.58
C LYS A 152 4.14 -21.64 17.31
N PRO A 153 4.81 -22.68 16.79
CA PRO A 153 4.29 -23.40 15.63
C PRO A 153 2.89 -23.90 15.97
N LEU A 154 1.94 -23.66 15.09
CA LEU A 154 0.59 -24.22 15.20
C LEU A 154 0.74 -25.73 15.45
N LYS A 155 0.24 -26.20 16.58
CA LYS A 155 0.19 -27.63 16.88
C LYS A 155 -0.50 -28.31 15.70
N ARG A 156 0.22 -29.19 15.00
CA ARG A 156 -0.38 -30.04 13.98
C ARG A 156 -1.54 -30.79 14.63
N LEU A 157 -2.73 -30.63 14.08
CA LEU A 157 -3.86 -31.46 14.47
C LEU A 157 -3.48 -32.94 14.25
N PRO A 158 -3.77 -33.84 15.19
CA PRO A 158 -3.49 -35.25 15.02
C PRO A 158 -4.22 -35.77 13.77
N PRO A 159 -3.63 -36.70 13.03
CA PRO A 159 -4.26 -37.26 11.85
C PRO A 159 -5.60 -37.87 12.21
N TYR A 160 -6.61 -37.57 11.42
CA TYR A 160 -7.96 -38.05 11.59
C TYR A 160 -7.98 -39.58 11.54
N SER A 161 -8.21 -40.27 12.68
CA SER A 161 -8.35 -41.70 12.71
C SER A 161 -9.74 -42.10 12.21
N ARG A 162 -9.81 -42.71 11.04
CA ARG A 162 -11.01 -43.34 10.52
C ARG A 162 -11.46 -44.44 11.50
N LYS A 163 -12.55 -44.24 12.25
CA LYS A 163 -13.21 -45.34 12.99
C LYS A 163 -13.64 -46.38 12.00
N LYS A 164 -13.05 -47.60 12.09
CA LYS A 164 -13.50 -48.77 11.36
C LYS A 164 -14.93 -49.05 11.78
N ARG A 165 -15.91 -48.98 10.85
CA ARG A 165 -17.25 -49.51 11.07
C ARG A 165 -17.11 -51.01 11.26
N LYS A 166 -17.47 -51.51 12.43
CA LYS A 166 -17.71 -52.96 12.66
C LYS A 166 -18.95 -53.36 11.87
N LYS A 167 -18.82 -54.44 11.08
CA LYS A 167 -19.95 -55.17 10.48
C LYS A 167 -20.71 -55.87 11.55
#